data_66ec2d024460a6bfcbf118b21f674adc
#
_entry.id   66ec2d024460a6bfcbf118b21f674adc
#
_cell.length_a   1.000
_cell.length_b   1.000
_cell.length_c   1.000
_cell.angle_alpha   90.00
_cell.angle_beta   90.00
_cell.angle_gamma   90.00
#
_symmetry.space_group_name_H-M   'P 1'
#
loop_
_entity.id
_entity.type
_entity.pdbx_description
1 polymer ?
#
loop_
_entity_poly.entity_id
_entity_poly.type
_entity_poly.pdbx_seq_one_letter_code
_entity_poly.pdbx_strand_id
1 'polypeptide(L)' 'SGKIKWCAVSRDLLWMFPKNKPKRVWIEGMGIYDVKDVMNKRFRHRVDILLHPKNSKLVYYNNVKIKILQ' A
#
# COMPACT_ATOMS: atom_id res chain seq x y z
N SER A 1 2.68 -17.08 8.26
CA SER A 1 1.59 -17.37 7.35
C SER A 1 0.27 -16.88 7.96
N GLY A 2 -0.67 -16.53 7.13
CA GLY A 2 -1.96 -16.07 7.59
C GLY A 2 -2.06 -14.58 7.88
N LYS A 3 -1.00 -13.84 7.70
CA LYS A 3 -1.06 -12.39 7.83
C LYS A 3 -1.55 -11.80 6.51
N ILE A 4 -2.61 -11.01 6.61
CA ILE A 4 -3.14 -10.30 5.46
C ILE A 4 -2.24 -9.08 5.24
N LYS A 5 -1.70 -8.99 4.02
CA LYS A 5 -0.83 -7.88 3.63
C LYS A 5 -1.56 -7.00 2.64
N TRP A 6 -2.38 -6.12 3.15
CA TRP A 6 -3.15 -5.17 2.37
C TRP A 6 -2.70 -3.75 2.65
N CYS A 7 -2.80 -2.90 1.65
CA CYS A 7 -2.47 -1.49 1.80
C CYS A 7 -3.42 -0.62 0.98
N ALA A 8 -3.41 0.67 1.31
CA ALA A 8 -4.06 1.70 0.53
C ALA A 8 -2.98 2.59 -0.05
N VAL A 9 -3.19 3.09 -1.25
CA VAL A 9 -2.24 3.99 -1.91
C VAL A 9 -2.91 5.30 -2.25
N SER A 10 -2.11 6.37 -2.30
CA SER A 10 -2.59 7.65 -2.78
C SER A 10 -2.93 7.56 -4.26
N ARG A 11 -3.89 8.38 -4.72
CA ARG A 11 -4.40 8.30 -6.10
C ARG A 11 -3.34 8.55 -7.15
N ASP A 12 -2.37 9.40 -6.85
CA ASP A 12 -1.30 9.71 -7.79
C ASP A 12 -0.46 8.48 -8.14
N LEU A 13 -0.42 7.48 -7.27
CA LEU A 13 0.34 6.25 -7.54
C LEU A 13 -0.41 5.28 -8.45
N LEU A 14 -1.72 5.43 -8.61
CA LEU A 14 -2.50 4.50 -9.42
C LEU A 14 -2.03 4.42 -10.87
N TRP A 15 -1.53 5.52 -11.40
CA TRP A 15 -1.05 5.59 -12.79
C TRP A 15 0.16 4.69 -13.05
N MET A 16 0.88 4.33 -12.00
CA MET A 16 2.11 3.56 -12.11
C MET A 16 1.86 2.05 -12.12
N PHE A 17 0.63 1.63 -11.80
CA PHE A 17 0.28 0.21 -11.79
C PHE A 17 -0.14 -0.27 -13.17
N PRO A 18 0.14 -1.55 -13.49
CA PRO A 18 -0.32 -2.11 -14.76
C PRO A 18 -1.84 -2.21 -14.79
N LYS A 19 -2.40 -2.06 -15.98
CA LYS A 19 -3.84 -2.25 -16.18
C LYS A 19 -4.13 -3.75 -16.28
N ASN A 20 -5.31 -4.15 -15.85
CA ASN A 20 -5.80 -5.52 -16.00
C ASN A 20 -5.02 -6.56 -15.21
N LYS A 21 -4.34 -6.12 -14.16
CA LYS A 21 -3.63 -7.00 -13.24
C LYS A 21 -3.91 -6.56 -11.81
N PRO A 22 -3.81 -7.46 -10.84
CA PRO A 22 -3.88 -7.05 -9.44
C PRO A 22 -2.79 -6.03 -9.12
N LYS A 23 -3.15 -5.01 -8.38
CA LYS A 23 -2.20 -3.97 -8.00
C LYS A 23 -1.46 -4.41 -6.74
N ARG A 24 -0.14 -4.47 -6.83
CA ARG A 24 0.71 -4.86 -5.71
C ARG A 24 1.92 -3.94 -5.61
N VAL A 25 2.40 -3.76 -4.40
CA VAL A 25 3.55 -2.92 -4.13
C VAL A 25 4.49 -3.65 -3.18
N TRP A 26 5.79 -3.56 -3.49
CA TRP A 26 6.83 -4.03 -2.57
C TRP A 26 7.23 -2.88 -1.67
N ILE A 27 7.26 -3.13 -0.37
CA ILE A 27 7.64 -2.14 0.64
C ILE A 27 8.90 -2.62 1.32
N GLU A 28 9.93 -1.79 1.30
CA GLU A 28 11.22 -2.12 1.90
C GLU A 28 11.06 -2.49 3.37
N GLY A 29 11.63 -3.64 3.74
CA GLY A 29 11.56 -4.13 5.11
C GLY A 29 10.26 -4.85 5.46
N MET A 30 9.25 -4.81 4.59
CA MET A 30 7.95 -5.38 4.88
C MET A 30 7.46 -6.41 3.85
N GLY A 31 7.94 -6.33 2.62
CA GLY A 31 7.57 -7.28 1.58
C GLY A 31 6.46 -6.78 0.66
N ILE A 32 5.74 -7.72 0.06
CA ILE A 32 4.73 -7.42 -0.96
C ILE A 32 3.35 -7.28 -0.32
N TYR A 33 2.67 -6.19 -0.68
CA TYR A 33 1.32 -5.90 -0.20
C TYR A 33 0.36 -5.75 -1.36
N ASP A 34 -0.86 -6.26 -1.19
CA ASP A 34 -1.94 -6.05 -2.16
C ASP A 34 -2.60 -4.71 -1.91
N VAL A 35 -2.80 -3.95 -2.99
CA VAL A 35 -3.50 -2.66 -2.91
C VAL A 35 -4.99 -2.93 -2.92
N LYS A 36 -5.66 -2.63 -1.81
CA LYS A 36 -7.08 -2.89 -1.64
C LYS A 36 -7.92 -1.63 -1.52
N ASP A 37 -7.29 -0.49 -1.37
CA ASP A 37 -8.02 0.76 -1.21
C ASP A 37 -7.23 1.92 -1.77
N VAL A 38 -7.91 3.02 -2.00
CA VAL A 38 -7.31 4.26 -2.52
C VAL A 38 -7.59 5.36 -1.53
N MET A 39 -6.57 6.12 -1.20
CA MET A 39 -6.68 7.20 -0.22
C MET A 39 -7.42 8.41 -0.80
N ASN A 40 -7.85 9.30 0.08
CA ASN A 40 -8.45 10.56 -0.32
C ASN A 40 -7.51 11.31 -1.27
N LYS A 41 -8.06 12.00 -2.27
CA LYS A 41 -7.29 12.69 -3.30
C LYS A 41 -6.32 13.74 -2.77
N ARG A 42 -6.51 14.21 -1.54
CA ARG A 42 -5.60 15.18 -0.92
C ARG A 42 -4.24 14.60 -0.57
N PHE A 43 -4.15 13.27 -0.44
CA PHE A 43 -2.89 12.60 -0.11
C PHE A 43 -2.10 12.30 -1.38
N ARG A 44 -0.77 12.48 -1.30
CA ARG A 44 0.14 12.22 -2.41
C ARG A 44 1.35 11.45 -1.91
N HIS A 45 1.91 10.60 -2.77
CA HIS A 45 3.12 9.82 -2.49
C HIS A 45 3.03 9.07 -1.17
N ARG A 46 1.88 8.43 -0.94
CA ARG A 46 1.62 7.78 0.34
C ARG A 46 1.08 6.37 0.16
N VAL A 47 1.55 5.48 1.03
CA VAL A 47 1.06 4.11 1.15
C VAL A 47 0.77 3.87 2.63
N ASP A 48 -0.45 3.44 2.94
CA ASP A 48 -0.84 3.10 4.30
C ASP A 48 -1.09 1.61 4.40
N ILE A 49 -0.56 0.99 5.45
CA ILE A 49 -0.80 -0.41 5.73
C ILE A 49 -2.18 -0.55 6.36
N LEU A 50 -2.99 -1.45 5.81
CA LEU A 50 -4.31 -1.74 6.38
C LEU A 50 -4.14 -2.77 7.47
N LEU A 51 -4.39 -2.36 8.70
CA LEU A 51 -4.25 -3.23 9.85
C LEU A 51 -5.55 -3.97 10.12
N HIS A 52 -5.43 -5.15 10.69
CA HIS A 52 -6.60 -5.90 11.13
C HIS A 52 -7.38 -5.04 12.15
N PRO A 53 -8.72 -5.06 12.11
CA PRO A 53 -9.53 -4.23 13.01
C PRO A 53 -9.19 -4.36 14.49
N LYS A 54 -8.73 -5.54 14.90
CA LYS A 54 -8.34 -5.78 16.30
C LYS A 54 -6.99 -5.16 16.67
N ASN A 55 -6.20 -4.75 15.70
CA ASN A 55 -4.87 -4.18 15.91
C ASN A 55 -4.80 -2.80 15.28
N SER A 56 -5.62 -1.91 15.77
CA SER A 56 -5.81 -0.59 15.16
C SER A 56 -4.67 0.39 15.43
N LYS A 57 -3.45 -0.08 15.59
CA LYS A 57 -2.30 0.82 15.70
C LYS A 57 -1.93 1.32 14.32
N LEU A 58 -2.08 2.62 14.12
CA LEU A 58 -1.56 3.25 12.92
C LEU A 58 -0.05 3.35 13.04
N VAL A 59 0.65 2.66 12.16
CA VAL A 59 2.10 2.74 12.11
C VAL A 59 2.46 3.55 10.88
N TYR A 60 3.07 4.71 11.10
CA TYR A 60 3.53 5.57 10.02
C TYR A 60 5.00 5.31 9.75
N TYR A 61 5.31 4.98 8.51
CA TYR A 61 6.67 4.84 8.07
C TYR A 61 6.99 6.00 7.13
N ASN A 62 7.96 6.82 7.52
CA ASN A 62 8.41 7.91 6.67
C ASN A 62 9.64 7.48 5.88
N ASN A 63 9.73 7.92 4.63
CA ASN A 63 10.89 7.69 3.77
C ASN A 63 11.21 6.21 3.51
N VAL A 64 10.17 5.40 3.41
CA VAL A 64 10.32 3.99 3.08
C VAL A 64 10.33 3.84 1.56
N LYS A 65 11.27 3.06 1.06
CA LYS A 65 11.35 2.79 -0.37
C LYS A 65 10.24 1.80 -0.76
N ILE A 66 9.55 2.10 -1.84
CA ILE A 66 8.55 1.19 -2.40
C ILE A 66 8.86 0.94 -3.88
N LYS A 67 8.38 -0.19 -4.38
CA LYS A 67 8.42 -0.50 -5.80
C LYS A 67 7.02 -0.91 -6.25
N ILE A 68 6.54 -0.29 -7.31
CA ILE A 68 5.29 -0.68 -7.93
C ILE A 68 5.57 -1.93 -8.75
N LEU A 69 4.84 -3.01 -8.47
CA LEU A 69 5.05 -4.27 -9.19
C LEU A 69 4.31 -4.25 -10.53
N GLN A 70 5.00 -4.66 -11.57
CA GLN A 70 4.47 -4.66 -12.95
C GLN A 70 3.88 -6.04 -13.35
#